data_5d88e5d11e829adc6c252a5f8ed85964
#
_entry.id   5d88e5d11e829adc6c252a5f8ed85964
#
_cell.length_a   1.000
_cell.length_b   1.000
_cell.length_c   1.000
_cell.angle_alpha   90.00
_cell.angle_beta   90.00
_cell.angle_gamma   90.00
#
_symmetry.space_group_name_H-M   'P 1'
#
loop_
_entity.id
_entity.type
_entity.pdbx_description
1 polymer ?
#
loop_
_entity_poly.entity_id
_entity_poly.type
_entity_poly.pdbx_seq_one_letter_code
_entity_poly.pdbx_strand_id
1 'polypeptide(L)'
;GSGFGIFYSGSDDKPISVIAAEIDADFNAELQRIQSSNKHDILKITGHKADWKETLAFFAVYAADSDSEAAQDVIELDDEKIKKLNSIFWEMNSIDYRTGEITETVTETVKDKNGKTVEKKKNVKRICLYINIRSKTADEMAFEYDFTDSQTQQLEELLSPEYDEMWEAVLSGVSDDYYGTGNGDIAAIARSQLGNTGGEIYWRWYGFETRTEWCACFVSWCADQCGYINTGVFPKFASCSQGIMWFQEHDRWRAGSYIPKRGDIIFFDWDNDGVSDHVGI
;
A
#
# COMPACT_ATOMS: atom_id res chain seq x y z
N GLY A 1 -26.68 -18.34 18.20
CA GLY A 1 -25.74 -17.33 17.80
C GLY A 1 -24.69 -17.21 18.90
N SER A 2 -23.54 -17.83 18.73
CA SER A 2 -22.37 -17.69 19.57
C SER A 2 -21.70 -16.36 19.18
N GLY A 3 -21.77 -15.37 20.09
CA GLY A 3 -21.03 -14.12 19.92
C GLY A 3 -19.59 -14.37 20.28
N PHE A 4 -18.68 -14.17 19.32
CA PHE A 4 -17.25 -14.14 19.57
C PHE A 4 -16.84 -12.83 20.20
N GLY A 5 -15.75 -12.87 20.99
CA GLY A 5 -15.25 -11.73 21.74
C GLY A 5 -15.05 -10.48 20.87
N ILE A 6 -15.90 -9.51 21.10
CA ILE A 6 -15.73 -8.17 20.53
C ILE A 6 -14.72 -7.46 21.42
N PHE A 7 -13.69 -6.86 20.83
CA PHE A 7 -12.78 -6.01 21.55
C PHE A 7 -13.54 -4.84 22.17
N TYR A 8 -13.55 -4.76 23.48
CA TYR A 8 -14.17 -3.67 24.23
C TYR A 8 -13.07 -2.80 24.82
N SER A 9 -13.15 -1.54 24.55
CA SER A 9 -12.40 -0.53 25.29
C SER A 9 -13.31 0.12 26.31
N GLY A 10 -12.83 0.29 27.53
CA GLY A 10 -13.55 1.03 28.57
C GLY A 10 -13.90 2.45 28.13
N SER A 11 -14.67 3.18 28.91
CA SER A 11 -15.24 4.50 28.54
C SER A 11 -14.22 5.60 28.16
N ASP A 12 -12.93 5.38 28.40
CA ASP A 12 -11.82 6.30 28.10
C ASP A 12 -10.78 5.68 27.11
N ASP A 13 -10.99 4.45 26.63
CA ASP A 13 -10.01 3.71 25.85
C ASP A 13 -10.30 3.82 24.34
N LYS A 14 -9.23 3.72 23.53
CA LYS A 14 -9.30 3.84 22.08
C LYS A 14 -9.97 2.61 21.46
N PRO A 15 -10.83 2.78 20.44
CA PRO A 15 -11.33 1.66 19.64
C PRO A 15 -10.19 0.85 19.01
N ILE A 16 -10.39 -0.45 18.82
CA ILE A 16 -9.38 -1.33 18.19
C ILE A 16 -8.96 -0.83 16.80
N SER A 17 -9.88 -0.25 16.04
CA SER A 17 -9.59 0.35 14.75
C SER A 17 -8.61 1.51 14.83
N VAL A 18 -8.66 2.31 15.89
CA VAL A 18 -7.70 3.40 16.12
C VAL A 18 -6.33 2.83 16.50
N ILE A 19 -6.29 1.80 17.34
CA ILE A 19 -5.04 1.12 17.73
C ILE A 19 -4.38 0.49 16.50
N ALA A 20 -5.15 -0.23 15.67
CA ALA A 20 -4.65 -0.80 14.42
C ALA A 20 -4.11 0.27 13.47
N ALA A 21 -4.81 1.41 13.35
CA ALA A 21 -4.36 2.53 12.53
C ALA A 21 -3.06 3.18 13.06
N GLU A 22 -2.87 3.25 14.39
CA GLU A 22 -1.62 3.74 14.99
C GLU A 22 -0.45 2.79 14.70
N ILE A 23 -0.66 1.48 14.82
CA ILE A 23 0.36 0.47 14.48
C ILE A 23 0.70 0.52 12.99
N ASP A 24 -0.30 0.69 12.12
CA ASP A 24 -0.09 0.90 10.69
C ASP A 24 0.72 2.18 10.40
N ALA A 25 0.45 3.25 11.14
CA ALA A 25 1.22 4.48 11.00
C ALA A 25 2.70 4.28 11.35
N ASP A 26 3.00 3.49 12.39
CA ASP A 26 4.37 3.15 12.77
C ASP A 26 5.06 2.29 11.70
N PHE A 27 4.36 1.31 11.13
CA PHE A 27 4.87 0.50 10.02
C PHE A 27 5.19 1.36 8.79
N ASN A 28 4.29 2.27 8.47
CA ASN A 28 4.46 3.21 7.36
C ASN A 28 5.61 4.20 7.63
N ALA A 29 5.76 4.66 8.87
CA ALA A 29 6.88 5.53 9.26
C ALA A 29 8.23 4.82 9.08
N GLU A 30 8.30 3.52 9.40
CA GLU A 30 9.51 2.73 9.18
C GLU A 30 9.84 2.59 7.68
N LEU A 31 8.83 2.34 6.82
CA LEU A 31 9.03 2.32 5.38
C LEU A 31 9.54 3.67 4.84
N GLN A 32 8.97 4.78 5.31
CA GLN A 32 9.42 6.12 4.94
C GLN A 32 10.84 6.40 5.43
N ARG A 33 11.18 5.95 6.65
CA ARG A 33 12.52 6.06 7.20
C ARG A 33 13.55 5.32 6.33
N ILE A 34 13.23 4.11 5.90
CA ILE A 34 14.09 3.32 5.00
C ILE A 34 14.29 4.07 3.68
N GLN A 35 13.23 4.59 3.07
CA GLN A 35 13.30 5.32 1.81
C GLN A 35 14.12 6.61 1.93
N SER A 36 13.87 7.42 2.95
CA SER A 36 14.57 8.69 3.16
C SER A 36 16.04 8.53 3.53
N SER A 37 16.39 7.43 4.21
CA SER A 37 17.76 7.13 4.63
C SER A 37 18.61 6.50 3.52
N ASN A 38 17.99 6.05 2.43
CA ASN A 38 18.68 5.38 1.33
C ASN A 38 18.49 6.16 0.03
N LYS A 39 19.53 6.87 -0.43
CA LYS A 39 19.47 7.56 -1.71
C LYS A 39 19.21 6.57 -2.84
N HIS A 40 18.18 6.82 -3.65
CA HIS A 40 17.81 5.98 -4.77
C HIS A 40 17.16 6.80 -5.88
N ASP A 41 17.21 6.27 -7.11
CA ASP A 41 16.54 6.81 -8.28
C ASP A 41 15.25 6.03 -8.58
N ILE A 42 15.21 4.76 -8.15
CA ILE A 42 14.11 3.83 -8.39
C ILE A 42 13.78 3.12 -7.07
N LEU A 43 12.50 3.09 -6.73
CA LEU A 43 11.97 2.34 -5.60
C LEU A 43 11.22 1.10 -6.11
N LYS A 44 11.53 -0.07 -5.54
CA LYS A 44 10.80 -1.32 -5.79
C LYS A 44 10.37 -1.91 -4.45
N ILE A 45 9.06 -2.01 -4.23
CA ILE A 45 8.48 -2.63 -3.05
C ILE A 45 7.81 -3.92 -3.48
N THR A 46 8.07 -5.01 -2.76
CA THR A 46 7.49 -6.33 -2.99
C THR A 46 6.96 -6.91 -1.69
N GLY A 47 6.03 -7.86 -1.79
CA GLY A 47 5.38 -8.47 -0.63
C GLY A 47 4.31 -7.56 -0.01
N HIS A 48 3.77 -7.97 1.11
CA HIS A 48 2.71 -7.27 1.82
C HIS A 48 2.79 -7.55 3.33
N LYS A 49 2.23 -6.65 4.13
CA LYS A 49 2.03 -6.89 5.56
C LYS A 49 0.91 -7.91 5.79
N ALA A 50 0.87 -8.48 6.98
CA ALA A 50 -0.24 -9.33 7.40
C ALA A 50 -1.56 -8.57 7.38
N ASP A 51 -2.62 -9.27 7.02
CA ASP A 51 -3.99 -8.77 7.07
C ASP A 51 -4.40 -8.50 8.53
N TRP A 52 -5.15 -7.43 8.75
CA TRP A 52 -5.62 -7.09 10.09
C TRP A 52 -6.64 -8.09 10.62
N LYS A 53 -7.46 -8.69 9.76
CA LYS A 53 -8.37 -9.76 10.15
C LYS A 53 -7.58 -10.94 10.73
N GLU A 54 -6.52 -11.40 10.06
CA GLU A 54 -5.64 -12.46 10.54
C GLU A 54 -4.91 -12.07 11.83
N THR A 55 -4.37 -10.84 11.89
CA THR A 55 -3.64 -10.34 13.06
C THR A 55 -4.53 -10.29 14.30
N LEU A 56 -5.74 -9.75 14.15
CA LEU A 56 -6.69 -9.62 15.26
C LEU A 56 -7.34 -10.94 15.64
N ALA A 57 -7.60 -11.84 14.68
CA ALA A 57 -8.11 -13.19 14.97
C ALA A 57 -7.09 -13.98 15.80
N PHE A 58 -5.82 -13.96 15.39
CA PHE A 58 -4.76 -14.58 16.17
C PHE A 58 -4.65 -13.97 17.56
N PHE A 59 -4.61 -12.62 17.65
CA PHE A 59 -4.52 -11.93 18.94
C PHE A 59 -5.71 -12.24 19.85
N ALA A 60 -6.92 -12.33 19.32
CA ALA A 60 -8.12 -12.65 20.08
C ALA A 60 -8.02 -14.03 20.74
N VAL A 61 -7.60 -15.05 19.99
CA VAL A 61 -7.41 -16.40 20.51
C VAL A 61 -6.25 -16.46 21.51
N TYR A 62 -5.16 -15.75 21.24
CA TYR A 62 -4.01 -15.66 22.14
C TYR A 62 -4.36 -14.99 23.47
N ALA A 63 -5.17 -13.91 23.44
CA ALA A 63 -5.52 -13.12 24.62
C ALA A 63 -6.72 -13.69 25.41
N ALA A 64 -7.48 -14.62 24.82
CA ALA A 64 -8.52 -15.35 25.52
C ALA A 64 -7.90 -16.20 26.64
N ASP A 65 -8.50 -16.17 27.83
CA ASP A 65 -8.00 -16.94 28.97
C ASP A 65 -8.10 -18.44 28.63
N SER A 66 -7.02 -19.19 28.84
CA SER A 66 -6.92 -20.61 28.52
C SER A 66 -7.91 -21.51 29.28
N ASP A 67 -8.59 -20.97 30.29
CA ASP A 67 -9.56 -21.66 31.13
C ASP A 67 -11.01 -21.34 30.80
N SER A 68 -11.28 -20.46 29.81
CA SER A 68 -12.63 -20.11 29.38
C SER A 68 -13.14 -21.13 28.37
N GLU A 69 -14.07 -22.02 28.79
CA GLU A 69 -14.87 -22.86 27.88
C GLU A 69 -15.83 -22.07 26.97
N ALA A 70 -15.87 -20.75 27.15
CA ALA A 70 -16.73 -19.85 26.40
C ALA A 70 -15.84 -18.91 25.56
N ALA A 71 -15.77 -19.16 24.27
CA ALA A 71 -15.24 -18.26 23.25
C ALA A 71 -16.01 -16.91 23.15
N GLN A 72 -16.50 -16.40 24.27
CA GLN A 72 -17.42 -15.27 24.34
C GLN A 72 -16.93 -14.12 25.22
N ASP A 73 -15.71 -14.17 25.73
CA ASP A 73 -15.26 -13.09 26.59
C ASP A 73 -14.83 -11.90 25.73
N VAL A 74 -15.50 -10.79 25.98
CA VAL A 74 -15.12 -9.47 25.48
C VAL A 74 -13.70 -9.19 25.95
N ILE A 75 -12.75 -9.05 25.02
CA ILE A 75 -11.37 -8.73 25.33
C ILE A 75 -11.29 -7.25 25.68
N GLU A 76 -11.09 -6.95 26.96
CA GLU A 76 -10.78 -5.60 27.41
C GLU A 76 -9.34 -5.27 27.01
N LEU A 77 -9.16 -4.22 26.20
CA LEU A 77 -7.86 -3.77 25.73
C LEU A 77 -7.25 -2.81 26.75
N ASP A 78 -6.38 -3.32 27.58
CA ASP A 78 -5.49 -2.53 28.44
C ASP A 78 -4.14 -2.24 27.75
N ASP A 79 -3.32 -1.40 28.37
CA ASP A 79 -2.01 -1.02 27.84
C ASP A 79 -1.07 -2.22 27.58
N GLU A 80 -1.20 -3.30 28.37
CA GLU A 80 -0.35 -4.49 28.19
C GLU A 80 -0.79 -5.30 26.98
N LYS A 81 -2.08 -5.46 26.78
CA LYS A 81 -2.64 -6.13 25.62
C LYS A 81 -2.40 -5.34 24.33
N ILE A 82 -2.48 -4.00 24.39
CA ILE A 82 -2.13 -3.13 23.25
C ILE A 82 -0.65 -3.29 22.88
N LYS A 83 0.26 -3.29 23.85
CA LYS A 83 1.68 -3.56 23.61
C LYS A 83 1.91 -4.96 23.02
N LYS A 84 1.16 -5.95 23.51
CA LYS A 84 1.26 -7.31 22.99
C LYS A 84 0.74 -7.42 21.56
N LEU A 85 -0.38 -6.76 21.25
CA LEU A 85 -0.90 -6.68 19.87
C LEU A 85 0.14 -6.05 18.93
N ASN A 86 0.76 -4.95 19.34
CA ASN A 86 1.83 -4.32 18.57
C ASN A 86 3.03 -5.27 18.37
N SER A 87 3.44 -6.00 19.42
CA SER A 87 4.51 -7.00 19.33
C SER A 87 4.15 -8.11 18.33
N ILE A 88 2.93 -8.65 18.42
CA ILE A 88 2.43 -9.68 17.49
C ILE A 88 2.42 -9.16 16.06
N PHE A 89 1.95 -7.94 15.82
CA PHE A 89 1.98 -7.34 14.50
C PHE A 89 3.40 -7.30 13.92
N TRP A 90 4.40 -6.88 14.72
CA TRP A 90 5.81 -6.85 14.28
C TRP A 90 6.46 -8.23 14.20
N GLU A 91 5.99 -9.22 14.92
CA GLU A 91 6.39 -10.62 14.77
C GLU A 91 5.83 -11.25 13.47
N MET A 92 4.60 -10.86 13.11
CA MET A 92 3.99 -11.26 11.85
C MET A 92 4.62 -10.57 10.65
N ASN A 93 5.23 -9.40 10.82
CA ASN A 93 5.69 -8.57 9.72
C ASN A 93 7.19 -8.28 9.80
N SER A 94 7.86 -8.35 8.66
CA SER A 94 9.25 -7.94 8.53
C SER A 94 9.49 -7.12 7.27
N ILE A 95 10.41 -6.18 7.36
CA ILE A 95 10.81 -5.30 6.26
C ILE A 95 12.30 -5.52 6.01
N ASP A 96 12.61 -6.15 4.89
CA ASP A 96 13.99 -6.28 4.41
C ASP A 96 14.23 -5.26 3.29
N TYR A 97 15.41 -4.68 3.24
CA TYR A 97 15.75 -3.78 2.14
C TYR A 97 17.22 -3.89 1.72
N ARG A 98 17.46 -3.54 0.46
CA ARG A 98 18.80 -3.41 -0.10
C ARG A 98 18.83 -2.38 -1.21
N THR A 99 19.97 -1.79 -1.46
CA THR A 99 20.24 -0.98 -2.65
C THR A 99 21.01 -1.80 -3.67
N GLY A 100 20.83 -1.47 -4.94
CA GLY A 100 21.57 -2.09 -6.05
C GLY A 100 21.67 -1.12 -7.22
N GLU A 101 22.71 -1.25 -8.05
CA GLU A 101 22.83 -0.52 -9.29
C GLU A 101 22.15 -1.29 -10.42
N ILE A 102 21.39 -0.58 -11.24
CA ILE A 102 20.88 -1.07 -12.53
C ILE A 102 21.38 -0.17 -13.63
N THR A 103 21.54 -0.72 -14.82
CA THR A 103 21.92 0.05 -15.99
C THR A 103 20.74 0.12 -16.95
N GLU A 104 20.25 1.31 -17.22
CA GLU A 104 19.20 1.58 -18.19
C GLU A 104 19.79 2.17 -19.47
N THR A 105 19.26 1.74 -20.60
CA THR A 105 19.56 2.37 -21.87
C THR A 105 18.51 3.44 -22.15
N VAL A 106 18.89 4.70 -22.04
CA VAL A 106 18.02 5.84 -22.35
C VAL A 106 18.33 6.35 -23.75
N THR A 107 17.30 6.79 -24.48
CA THR A 107 17.45 7.42 -25.78
C THR A 107 17.43 8.94 -25.59
N GLU A 108 18.53 9.59 -25.91
CA GLU A 108 18.65 11.05 -25.91
C GLU A 108 18.54 11.58 -27.36
N THR A 109 17.79 12.66 -27.53
CA THR A 109 17.71 13.36 -28.78
C THR A 109 18.80 14.43 -28.81
N VAL A 110 19.78 14.28 -29.67
CA VAL A 110 20.90 15.21 -29.82
C VAL A 110 20.94 15.78 -31.24
N LYS A 111 21.48 16.99 -31.41
CA LYS A 111 21.75 17.55 -32.76
C LYS A 111 23.10 17.06 -33.24
N ASP A 112 23.15 16.55 -34.45
CA ASP A 112 24.40 16.22 -35.11
C ASP A 112 25.17 17.48 -35.58
N LYS A 113 26.35 17.29 -36.13
CA LYS A 113 27.23 18.38 -36.64
C LYS A 113 26.58 19.24 -37.73
N ASN A 114 25.48 18.76 -38.32
CA ASN A 114 24.73 19.43 -39.39
C ASN A 114 23.41 20.06 -38.85
N GLY A 115 23.19 20.05 -37.54
CA GLY A 115 21.98 20.57 -36.91
C GLY A 115 20.76 19.64 -37.01
N LYS A 116 20.92 18.41 -37.52
CA LYS A 116 19.85 17.43 -37.65
C LYS A 116 19.68 16.71 -36.34
N THR A 117 18.42 16.56 -35.91
CA THR A 117 18.05 15.80 -34.74
C THR A 117 18.28 14.31 -34.97
N VAL A 118 19.09 13.68 -34.11
CA VAL A 118 19.37 12.23 -34.13
C VAL A 118 19.19 11.65 -32.73
N GLU A 119 18.70 10.42 -32.69
CA GLU A 119 18.59 9.67 -31.46
C GLU A 119 19.92 8.99 -31.13
N LYS A 120 20.37 9.18 -29.88
CA LYS A 120 21.56 8.52 -29.35
C LYS A 120 21.22 7.73 -28.12
N LYS A 121 21.57 6.45 -28.12
CA LYS A 121 21.43 5.60 -26.97
C LYS A 121 22.60 5.82 -25.99
N LYS A 122 22.26 5.98 -24.70
CA LYS A 122 23.24 6.14 -23.62
C LYS A 122 22.85 5.22 -22.46
N ASN A 123 23.83 4.54 -21.91
CA ASN A 123 23.63 3.76 -20.71
C ASN A 123 23.76 4.68 -19.48
N VAL A 124 22.75 4.68 -18.63
CA VAL A 124 22.70 5.43 -17.38
C VAL A 124 22.63 4.44 -16.22
N LYS A 125 23.49 4.62 -15.24
CA LYS A 125 23.41 3.87 -13.99
C LYS A 125 22.38 4.52 -13.09
N ARG A 126 21.49 3.70 -12.52
CA ARG A 126 20.48 4.09 -11.54
C ARG A 126 20.66 3.29 -10.26
N ILE A 127 20.46 3.95 -9.13
CA ILE A 127 20.39 3.27 -7.84
C ILE A 127 18.96 2.85 -7.60
N CYS A 128 18.74 1.57 -7.42
CA CYS A 128 17.44 1.00 -7.08
C CYS A 128 17.41 0.61 -5.60
N LEU A 129 16.42 1.11 -4.87
CA LEU A 129 16.09 0.65 -3.53
C LEU A 129 15.03 -0.45 -3.66
N TYR A 130 15.38 -1.64 -3.20
CA TYR A 130 14.47 -2.78 -3.11
C TYR A 130 14.03 -2.91 -1.67
N ILE A 131 12.73 -2.87 -1.44
CA ILE A 131 12.11 -3.15 -0.13
C ILE A 131 11.26 -4.42 -0.31
N ASN A 132 11.46 -5.40 0.56
CA ASN A 132 10.68 -6.62 0.57
C ASN A 132 9.97 -6.75 1.91
N ILE A 133 8.64 -6.71 1.87
CA ILE A 133 7.78 -6.91 3.03
C ILE A 133 7.41 -8.38 3.07
N ARG A 134 7.61 -9.03 4.21
CA ARG A 134 7.18 -10.41 4.43
C ARG A 134 6.20 -10.42 5.57
N SER A 135 5.18 -11.24 5.43
CA SER A 135 4.20 -11.50 6.48
C SER A 135 4.10 -12.98 6.77
N LYS A 136 3.79 -13.30 8.00
CA LYS A 136 3.34 -14.62 8.44
C LYS A 136 1.82 -14.63 8.47
N THR A 137 1.24 -15.78 8.19
CA THR A 137 -0.19 -16.02 8.36
C THR A 137 -0.54 -16.25 9.84
N ALA A 138 -1.83 -16.16 10.15
CA ALA A 138 -2.31 -16.49 11.50
C ALA A 138 -1.99 -17.96 11.87
N ASP A 139 -2.05 -18.89 10.90
CA ASP A 139 -1.71 -20.31 11.10
C ASP A 139 -0.22 -20.52 11.41
N GLU A 140 0.67 -19.79 10.71
CA GLU A 140 2.11 -19.83 11.00
C GLU A 140 2.39 -19.34 12.41
N MET A 141 1.70 -18.27 12.84
CA MET A 141 1.81 -17.76 14.21
C MET A 141 1.23 -18.74 15.24
N ALA A 142 0.08 -19.35 14.95
CA ALA A 142 -0.52 -20.36 15.83
C ALA A 142 0.42 -21.53 16.07
N PHE A 143 1.12 -21.98 15.03
CA PHE A 143 2.15 -23.02 15.13
C PHE A 143 3.35 -22.56 15.97
N GLU A 144 3.87 -21.34 15.77
CA GLU A 144 5.00 -20.80 16.51
C GLU A 144 4.69 -20.58 18.01
N TYR A 145 3.43 -20.32 18.32
CA TYR A 145 2.94 -20.08 19.68
C TYR A 145 2.39 -21.34 20.35
N ASP A 146 2.56 -22.51 19.72
CA ASP A 146 2.11 -23.81 20.24
C ASP A 146 0.61 -23.82 20.61
N PHE A 147 -0.24 -23.26 19.74
CA PHE A 147 -1.68 -23.27 19.96
C PHE A 147 -2.20 -24.69 20.13
N THR A 148 -3.06 -24.90 21.10
CA THR A 148 -3.79 -26.16 21.30
C THR A 148 -4.78 -26.40 20.15
N ASP A 149 -5.24 -27.64 19.98
CA ASP A 149 -6.26 -28.01 18.99
C ASP A 149 -7.52 -27.11 19.13
N SER A 150 -7.92 -26.79 20.36
CA SER A 150 -9.06 -25.91 20.64
C SER A 150 -8.81 -24.47 20.17
N GLN A 151 -7.62 -23.93 20.41
CA GLN A 151 -7.25 -22.58 19.98
C GLN A 151 -7.15 -22.52 18.46
N THR A 152 -6.59 -23.54 17.83
CA THR A 152 -6.51 -23.62 16.35
C THR A 152 -7.92 -23.66 15.74
N GLN A 153 -8.83 -24.44 16.31
CA GLN A 153 -10.22 -24.49 15.84
C GLN A 153 -10.93 -23.13 16.02
N GLN A 154 -10.69 -22.44 17.13
CA GLN A 154 -11.25 -21.09 17.35
C GLN A 154 -10.71 -20.08 16.33
N LEU A 155 -9.41 -20.17 16.00
CA LEU A 155 -8.80 -19.32 14.98
C LEU A 155 -9.40 -19.55 13.60
N GLU A 156 -9.54 -20.82 13.18
CA GLU A 156 -10.18 -21.20 11.92
C GLU A 156 -11.62 -20.70 11.85
N GLU A 157 -12.37 -20.80 12.95
CA GLU A 157 -13.73 -20.32 13.04
C GLU A 157 -13.80 -18.79 12.87
N LEU A 158 -12.96 -18.02 13.59
CA LEU A 158 -12.88 -16.56 13.46
C LEU A 158 -12.50 -16.09 12.06
N LEU A 159 -11.68 -16.85 11.36
CA LEU A 159 -11.25 -16.54 9.99
C LEU A 159 -12.25 -16.99 8.92
N SER A 160 -13.27 -17.77 9.29
CA SER A 160 -14.27 -18.26 8.34
C SER A 160 -15.12 -17.12 7.74
N PRO A 161 -15.69 -17.31 6.54
CA PRO A 161 -16.54 -16.30 5.90
C PRO A 161 -17.79 -15.92 6.71
N GLU A 162 -18.21 -16.75 7.65
CA GLU A 162 -19.35 -16.49 8.53
C GLU A 162 -19.16 -15.25 9.40
N TYR A 163 -17.89 -14.87 9.65
CA TYR A 163 -17.53 -13.72 10.49
C TYR A 163 -17.10 -12.49 9.69
N ASP A 164 -17.18 -12.50 8.37
CA ASP A 164 -16.75 -11.37 7.52
C ASP A 164 -17.47 -10.06 7.88
N GLU A 165 -18.79 -10.09 8.07
CA GLU A 165 -19.57 -8.90 8.48
C GLU A 165 -19.11 -8.35 9.85
N MET A 166 -18.76 -9.22 10.78
CA MET A 166 -18.22 -8.82 12.08
C MET A 166 -16.87 -8.11 11.90
N TRP A 167 -15.97 -8.68 11.08
CA TRP A 167 -14.66 -8.09 10.81
C TRP A 167 -14.76 -6.77 10.06
N GLU A 168 -15.66 -6.65 9.10
CA GLU A 168 -15.94 -5.36 8.43
C GLU A 168 -16.35 -4.29 9.43
N ALA A 169 -17.17 -4.62 10.42
CA ALA A 169 -17.57 -3.69 11.47
C ALA A 169 -16.42 -3.33 12.42
N VAL A 170 -15.62 -4.31 12.85
CA VAL A 170 -14.47 -4.14 13.77
C VAL A 170 -13.35 -3.33 13.11
N LEU A 171 -13.10 -3.59 11.83
CA LEU A 171 -12.06 -2.94 11.03
C LEU A 171 -12.55 -1.67 10.34
N SER A 172 -13.79 -1.26 10.57
CA SER A 172 -14.34 -0.05 9.98
C SER A 172 -13.52 1.17 10.41
N GLY A 173 -12.85 1.83 9.43
CA GLY A 173 -11.90 2.92 9.68
C GLY A 173 -10.44 2.49 9.83
N VAL A 174 -10.14 1.21 9.88
CA VAL A 174 -8.78 0.71 9.62
C VAL A 174 -8.58 0.76 8.12
N SER A 175 -7.69 1.61 7.70
CA SER A 175 -7.37 1.68 6.27
C SER A 175 -6.58 0.42 5.91
N ASP A 176 -7.07 -0.31 4.92
CA ASP A 176 -6.31 -1.37 4.25
C ASP A 176 -5.14 -0.79 3.43
N ASP A 177 -4.52 0.25 3.94
CA ASP A 177 -3.41 0.94 3.30
C ASP A 177 -2.18 0.05 3.26
N TYR A 178 -2.20 -0.74 2.25
CA TYR A 178 -1.28 -1.78 1.95
C TYR A 178 -0.01 -1.23 1.29
N TYR A 179 1.10 -1.24 1.99
CA TYR A 179 2.39 -1.12 1.33
C TYR A 179 2.72 -2.46 0.64
N GLY A 180 2.59 -2.45 -0.68
CA GLY A 180 3.17 -3.45 -1.55
C GLY A 180 2.51 -4.81 -1.57
N THR A 181 1.64 -5.04 -2.52
CA THR A 181 1.54 -6.37 -3.12
C THR A 181 2.64 -6.49 -4.17
N GLY A 182 3.26 -7.64 -4.33
CA GLY A 182 4.33 -7.86 -5.31
C GLY A 182 3.97 -7.56 -6.78
N ASN A 183 2.77 -7.06 -7.04
CA ASN A 183 2.29 -6.52 -8.31
C ASN A 183 2.25 -4.99 -8.31
N GLY A 184 2.93 -4.33 -7.34
CA GLY A 184 3.00 -2.89 -7.28
C GLY A 184 1.62 -2.25 -7.02
N ASP A 185 1.21 -2.15 -5.76
CA ASP A 185 0.04 -1.36 -5.41
C ASP A 185 0.32 0.12 -5.68
N ILE A 186 -0.33 0.65 -6.72
CA ILE A 186 -0.10 2.03 -7.17
C ILE A 186 -0.48 3.04 -6.09
N ALA A 187 -1.51 2.76 -5.28
CA ALA A 187 -1.91 3.61 -4.18
C ALA A 187 -0.86 3.62 -3.05
N ALA A 188 -0.23 2.48 -2.76
CA ALA A 188 0.87 2.42 -1.80
C ALA A 188 2.10 3.20 -2.27
N ILE A 189 2.46 3.08 -3.55
CA ILE A 189 3.53 3.87 -4.14
C ILE A 189 3.22 5.37 -4.06
N ALA A 190 1.99 5.77 -4.40
CA ALA A 190 1.57 7.16 -4.32
C ALA A 190 1.67 7.70 -2.88
N ARG A 191 1.20 6.93 -1.92
CA ARG A 191 1.22 7.28 -0.51
C ARG A 191 2.65 7.41 0.06
N SER A 192 3.59 6.57 -0.40
CA SER A 192 4.99 6.67 -0.02
C SER A 192 5.64 8.00 -0.41
N GLN A 193 4.98 8.79 -1.25
CA GLN A 193 5.45 10.08 -1.74
C GLN A 193 4.83 11.27 -0.98
N LEU A 194 4.04 11.02 0.06
CA LEU A 194 3.50 12.09 0.89
C LEU A 194 4.61 12.97 1.47
N GLY A 195 4.42 14.28 1.39
CA GLY A 195 5.42 15.26 1.81
C GLY A 195 6.38 15.70 0.71
N ASN A 196 6.43 15.04 -0.44
CA ASN A 196 7.17 15.55 -1.60
C ASN A 196 6.45 16.78 -2.18
N THR A 197 7.16 17.89 -2.25
CA THR A 197 6.66 19.14 -2.82
C THR A 197 7.44 19.52 -4.08
N GLY A 198 6.77 20.17 -5.04
CA GLY A 198 7.39 20.66 -6.27
C GLY A 198 7.53 19.67 -7.43
N GLY A 199 7.36 18.38 -7.18
CA GLY A 199 7.22 17.34 -8.21
C GLY A 199 8.42 17.10 -9.11
N GLU A 200 9.62 17.61 -8.77
CA GLU A 200 10.82 17.54 -9.62
C GLU A 200 11.19 16.11 -10.00
N ILE A 201 11.04 15.15 -9.08
CA ILE A 201 11.32 13.74 -9.31
C ILE A 201 10.46 13.21 -10.46
N TYR A 202 9.18 13.59 -10.54
CA TYR A 202 8.21 13.03 -11.48
C TYR A 202 8.32 13.64 -12.86
N TRP A 203 8.35 14.99 -12.95
CA TRP A 203 8.45 15.63 -14.26
C TRP A 203 9.83 15.42 -14.90
N ARG A 204 10.93 15.34 -14.13
CA ARG A 204 12.26 14.96 -14.66
C ARG A 204 12.30 13.50 -15.12
N TRP A 205 11.73 12.58 -14.35
CA TRP A 205 11.62 11.18 -14.77
C TRP A 205 10.84 11.04 -16.07
N TYR A 206 9.80 11.83 -16.24
CA TYR A 206 9.03 11.82 -17.49
C TYR A 206 9.86 12.28 -18.69
N GLY A 207 10.79 13.21 -18.51
CA GLY A 207 11.70 13.75 -19.51
C GLY A 207 11.64 15.26 -19.68
N PHE A 208 10.98 15.99 -18.78
CA PHE A 208 10.96 17.46 -18.83
C PHE A 208 12.22 18.04 -18.21
N GLU A 209 12.77 19.09 -18.84
CA GLU A 209 13.96 19.81 -18.35
C GLU A 209 13.64 20.92 -17.34
N THR A 210 12.43 21.45 -17.43
CA THR A 210 11.94 22.55 -16.60
C THR A 210 10.67 22.15 -15.86
N ARG A 211 10.36 22.87 -14.78
CA ARG A 211 9.14 22.66 -14.01
C ARG A 211 7.91 22.78 -14.92
N THR A 212 7.07 21.77 -14.85
CA THR A 212 5.76 21.70 -15.54
C THR A 212 4.70 21.23 -14.56
N GLU A 213 3.44 21.26 -14.97
CA GLU A 213 2.35 20.56 -14.26
C GLU A 213 2.70 19.06 -14.20
N TRP A 214 2.68 18.51 -13.01
CA TRP A 214 3.27 17.21 -12.78
C TRP A 214 2.32 16.14 -12.23
N CYS A 215 1.03 16.44 -12.07
CA CYS A 215 0.04 15.48 -11.56
C CYS A 215 0.00 14.20 -12.42
N ALA A 216 -0.07 14.33 -13.74
CA ALA A 216 -0.05 13.21 -14.67
C ALA A 216 1.31 12.49 -14.72
N CYS A 217 2.41 13.23 -14.60
CA CYS A 217 3.75 12.65 -14.47
C CYS A 217 3.89 11.82 -13.18
N PHE A 218 3.30 12.29 -12.07
CA PHE A 218 3.29 11.58 -10.80
C PHE A 218 2.54 10.25 -10.90
N VAL A 219 1.33 10.27 -11.45
CA VAL A 219 0.52 9.06 -11.64
C VAL A 219 1.24 8.06 -12.55
N SER A 220 1.83 8.53 -13.66
CA SER A 220 2.65 7.70 -14.56
C SER A 220 3.89 7.14 -13.86
N TRP A 221 4.54 7.94 -13.01
CA TRP A 221 5.70 7.49 -12.23
C TRP A 221 5.30 6.38 -11.24
N CYS A 222 4.19 6.55 -10.54
CA CYS A 222 3.68 5.50 -9.64
C CYS A 222 3.39 4.21 -10.40
N ALA A 223 2.76 4.29 -11.56
CA ALA A 223 2.50 3.13 -12.41
C ALA A 223 3.78 2.46 -12.94
N ASP A 224 4.82 3.23 -13.25
CA ASP A 224 6.14 2.70 -13.64
C ASP A 224 6.81 1.95 -12.49
N GLN A 225 6.77 2.50 -11.28
CA GLN A 225 7.29 1.82 -10.08
C GLN A 225 6.58 0.48 -9.82
N CYS A 226 5.32 0.36 -10.22
CA CYS A 226 4.55 -0.88 -10.19
C CYS A 226 4.86 -1.83 -11.37
N GLY A 227 5.65 -1.40 -12.35
CA GLY A 227 5.89 -2.16 -13.58
C GLY A 227 4.73 -2.16 -14.58
N TYR A 228 3.66 -1.39 -14.33
CA TYR A 228 2.45 -1.38 -15.14
C TYR A 228 2.63 -0.80 -16.54
N ILE A 229 3.56 0.15 -16.69
CA ILE A 229 3.87 0.73 -18.01
C ILE A 229 4.56 -0.31 -18.89
N ASN A 230 5.55 -1.03 -18.35
CA ASN A 230 6.30 -2.04 -19.10
C ASN A 230 5.44 -3.23 -19.57
N THR A 231 4.38 -3.52 -18.80
CA THR A 231 3.43 -4.60 -19.15
C THR A 231 2.28 -4.14 -20.04
N GLY A 232 2.20 -2.84 -20.34
CA GLY A 232 1.09 -2.26 -21.11
C GLY A 232 -0.24 -2.18 -20.37
N VAL A 233 -0.24 -2.46 -19.08
CA VAL A 233 -1.44 -2.38 -18.22
C VAL A 233 -1.83 -0.93 -17.96
N PHE A 234 -0.87 -0.02 -18.01
CA PHE A 234 -1.05 1.39 -17.72
C PHE A 234 -0.28 2.27 -18.73
N PRO A 235 -0.82 3.42 -19.14
CA PRO A 235 -0.13 4.32 -20.06
C PRO A 235 0.93 5.17 -19.35
N LYS A 236 1.94 5.60 -20.09
CA LYS A 236 2.79 6.72 -19.70
C LYS A 236 2.21 8.01 -20.27
N PHE A 237 1.68 8.90 -19.44
CA PHE A 237 1.06 10.17 -19.89
C PHE A 237 1.50 11.35 -19.02
N ALA A 238 1.50 12.54 -19.59
CA ALA A 238 1.89 13.80 -18.97
C ALA A 238 0.78 14.85 -18.95
N SER A 239 -0.41 14.54 -19.48
CA SER A 239 -1.59 15.39 -19.38
C SER A 239 -2.83 14.57 -19.04
N CYS A 240 -3.77 15.19 -18.32
CA CYS A 240 -5.03 14.55 -17.98
C CYS A 240 -5.77 14.03 -19.21
N SER A 241 -5.82 14.83 -20.27
CA SER A 241 -6.50 14.46 -21.53
C SER A 241 -5.93 13.19 -22.17
N GLN A 242 -4.59 13.02 -22.16
CA GLN A 242 -3.96 11.80 -22.67
C GLN A 242 -4.34 10.58 -21.83
N GLY A 243 -4.36 10.72 -20.51
CA GLY A 243 -4.78 9.65 -19.61
C GLY A 243 -6.23 9.25 -19.84
N ILE A 244 -7.16 10.22 -19.90
CA ILE A 244 -8.58 9.99 -20.13
C ILE A 244 -8.80 9.25 -21.46
N MET A 245 -8.20 9.72 -22.56
CA MET A 245 -8.32 9.07 -23.87
C MET A 245 -7.89 7.60 -23.80
N TRP A 246 -6.75 7.34 -23.20
CA TRP A 246 -6.25 5.96 -23.10
C TRP A 246 -7.22 5.06 -22.31
N PHE A 247 -7.72 5.51 -21.15
CA PHE A 247 -8.67 4.75 -20.34
C PHE A 247 -10.00 4.50 -21.08
N GLN A 248 -10.44 5.47 -21.89
CA GLN A 248 -11.63 5.33 -22.73
C GLN A 248 -11.41 4.31 -23.86
N GLU A 249 -10.30 4.36 -24.56
CA GLU A 249 -9.94 3.45 -25.66
C GLU A 249 -9.76 1.99 -25.19
N HIS A 250 -9.46 1.79 -23.87
CA HIS A 250 -9.23 0.48 -23.30
C HIS A 250 -10.39 -0.03 -22.42
N ASP A 251 -11.59 0.57 -22.55
CA ASP A 251 -12.80 0.21 -21.78
C ASP A 251 -12.63 0.26 -20.24
N ARG A 252 -11.69 1.09 -19.76
CA ARG A 252 -11.36 1.27 -18.32
C ARG A 252 -11.89 2.57 -17.74
N TRP A 253 -12.53 3.42 -18.55
CA TRP A 253 -13.16 4.64 -18.08
C TRP A 253 -14.49 4.35 -17.39
N ARG A 254 -14.68 5.00 -16.25
CA ARG A 254 -15.95 4.99 -15.53
C ARG A 254 -16.34 6.43 -15.22
N ALA A 255 -17.63 6.73 -15.35
CA ALA A 255 -18.19 8.06 -15.07
C ALA A 255 -19.48 7.93 -14.27
N GLY A 256 -20.01 9.05 -13.78
CA GLY A 256 -21.31 9.13 -13.11
C GLY A 256 -21.27 8.56 -11.69
N SER A 257 -22.06 7.54 -11.41
CA SER A 257 -22.27 6.99 -10.07
C SER A 257 -21.25 5.92 -9.65
N TYR A 258 -20.17 5.77 -10.40
CA TYR A 258 -19.11 4.81 -10.00
C TYR A 258 -18.47 5.25 -8.67
N ILE A 259 -18.39 4.33 -7.72
CA ILE A 259 -17.71 4.54 -6.44
C ILE A 259 -16.26 4.09 -6.61
N PRO A 260 -15.29 5.01 -6.53
CA PRO A 260 -13.88 4.66 -6.69
C PRO A 260 -13.43 3.65 -5.62
N LYS A 261 -12.55 2.74 -6.05
CA LYS A 261 -11.87 1.79 -5.18
C LYS A 261 -10.39 2.17 -5.07
N ARG A 262 -9.73 1.63 -4.09
CA ARG A 262 -8.29 1.81 -3.91
C ARG A 262 -7.52 1.45 -5.18
N GLY A 263 -6.62 2.35 -5.60
CA GLY A 263 -5.82 2.21 -6.81
C GLY A 263 -6.49 2.67 -8.09
N ASP A 264 -7.74 3.12 -8.03
CA ASP A 264 -8.37 3.80 -9.15
C ASP A 264 -7.73 5.17 -9.39
N ILE A 265 -7.71 5.56 -10.65
CA ILE A 265 -7.20 6.86 -11.07
C ILE A 265 -8.35 7.82 -11.22
N ILE A 266 -8.30 8.93 -10.49
CA ILE A 266 -9.39 9.91 -10.44
C ILE A 266 -8.98 11.16 -11.21
N PHE A 267 -9.81 11.55 -12.16
CA PHE A 267 -9.66 12.79 -12.92
C PHE A 267 -10.67 13.81 -12.41
N PHE A 268 -10.20 15.00 -12.08
CA PHE A 268 -10.99 16.09 -11.49
C PHE A 268 -11.18 17.20 -12.54
N ASP A 269 -12.42 17.65 -12.68
CA ASP A 269 -12.84 18.81 -13.44
C ASP A 269 -13.47 19.78 -12.40
N TRP A 270 -12.69 20.74 -11.91
CA TRP A 270 -13.09 21.57 -10.78
C TRP A 270 -13.96 22.75 -11.18
N ASP A 271 -13.81 23.22 -12.39
CA ASP A 271 -14.61 24.35 -12.92
C ASP A 271 -15.78 23.91 -13.81
N ASN A 272 -15.90 22.59 -14.01
CA ASN A 272 -16.98 21.92 -14.75
C ASN A 272 -17.09 22.40 -16.21
N ASP A 273 -15.95 22.64 -16.86
CA ASP A 273 -15.86 23.02 -18.26
C ASP A 273 -15.77 21.80 -19.21
N GLY A 274 -15.71 20.59 -18.68
CA GLY A 274 -15.59 19.34 -19.41
C GLY A 274 -14.13 18.92 -19.71
N VAL A 275 -13.17 19.69 -19.22
CA VAL A 275 -11.74 19.37 -19.32
C VAL A 275 -11.20 19.07 -17.92
N SER A 276 -10.42 18.01 -17.79
CA SER A 276 -9.87 17.66 -16.47
C SER A 276 -8.68 18.53 -16.12
N ASP A 277 -8.75 19.15 -14.92
CA ASP A 277 -7.73 20.02 -14.33
C ASP A 277 -6.65 19.24 -13.60
N HIS A 278 -7.01 18.08 -13.07
CA HIS A 278 -6.13 17.32 -12.19
C HIS A 278 -6.36 15.82 -12.29
N VAL A 279 -5.34 15.05 -11.92
CA VAL A 279 -5.41 13.60 -11.80
C VAL A 279 -4.71 13.14 -10.53
N GLY A 280 -5.29 12.15 -9.84
CA GLY A 280 -4.79 11.54 -8.62
C GLY A 280 -5.00 10.03 -8.57
N ILE A 281 -4.52 9.41 -7.47
CA ILE A 281 -4.65 7.98 -7.18
C ILE A 281 -5.37 7.86 -5.85
#